data_8ea71be656266d19397fdcfbc8b0e29f
#
_entry.id   8ea71be656266d19397fdcfbc8b0e29f
#
_cell.length_a   1.000
_cell.length_b   1.000
_cell.length_c   1.000
_cell.angle_alpha   90.00
_cell.angle_beta   90.00
_cell.angle_gamma   90.00
#
_symmetry.space_group_name_H-M   'P 1'
#
loop_
_entity.id
_entity.type
_entity.pdbx_description
1 polymer ?
#
loop_
_entity_poly.entity_id
_entity_poly.type
_entity_poly.pdbx_seq_one_letter_code
_entity_poly.pdbx_strand_id
1 'polypeptide(L)'
;FDTDRAASILSNVSYIERVSVDKRFPDKIFISVKERTPVAKTILSVNGVSKSVQIDENCVLFSIQSDSILQDSSVPLISGLPIENLQEGMRLPAKYRVLMEQISAIRNLSQKYFAAISEIQVVPKEYGNYELVLYPTQAKVRVLTDRSLTEDALKYMMVVLDVVNSIEPDVVEVDLRYDSLSYRCR
;
A
#
# COMPACT_ATOMS: atom_id res chain seq x y z
N PHE A 1 -12.73 -1.55 -38.40
CA PHE A 1 -12.04 -1.44 -37.09
C PHE A 1 -12.74 -2.37 -36.09
N ASP A 2 -11.97 -3.24 -35.47
CA ASP A 2 -12.44 -4.20 -34.46
C ASP A 2 -12.31 -3.57 -33.05
N THR A 3 -13.45 -3.17 -32.50
CA THR A 3 -13.52 -2.52 -31.16
C THR A 3 -13.20 -3.50 -30.05
N ASP A 4 -13.59 -4.76 -30.14
CA ASP A 4 -13.39 -5.78 -29.12
C ASP A 4 -11.90 -6.14 -29.00
N ARG A 5 -11.22 -6.25 -30.15
CA ARG A 5 -9.80 -6.49 -30.20
C ARG A 5 -9.02 -5.30 -29.61
N ALA A 6 -9.42 -4.08 -29.92
CA ALA A 6 -8.80 -2.89 -29.37
C ALA A 6 -8.98 -2.81 -27.85
N ALA A 7 -10.19 -3.07 -27.34
CA ALA A 7 -10.49 -3.12 -25.92
C ALA A 7 -9.67 -4.21 -25.21
N SER A 8 -9.54 -5.40 -25.82
CA SER A 8 -8.74 -6.51 -25.29
C SER A 8 -7.26 -6.16 -25.18
N ILE A 9 -6.68 -5.51 -26.19
CA ILE A 9 -5.27 -5.07 -26.15
C ILE A 9 -5.05 -4.05 -25.03
N LEU A 10 -5.92 -3.06 -24.90
CA LEU A 10 -5.81 -2.02 -23.88
C LEU A 10 -6.02 -2.57 -22.45
N SER A 11 -6.91 -3.55 -22.28
CA SER A 11 -7.14 -4.18 -20.97
C SER A 11 -5.96 -5.02 -20.46
N ASN A 12 -5.00 -5.38 -21.31
CA ASN A 12 -3.77 -6.05 -20.93
C ASN A 12 -2.72 -5.10 -20.33
N VAL A 13 -2.95 -3.79 -20.39
CA VAL A 13 -2.07 -2.81 -19.76
C VAL A 13 -2.36 -2.78 -18.27
N SER A 14 -1.39 -3.09 -17.43
CA SER A 14 -1.59 -3.35 -15.99
C SER A 14 -2.18 -2.18 -15.21
N TYR A 15 -1.87 -0.93 -15.58
CA TYR A 15 -2.40 0.26 -14.92
C TYR A 15 -3.82 0.66 -15.37
N ILE A 16 -4.38 -0.01 -16.38
CA ILE A 16 -5.75 0.21 -16.81
C ILE A 16 -6.70 -0.68 -15.99
N GLU A 17 -7.62 -0.06 -15.27
CA GLU A 17 -8.66 -0.75 -14.50
C GLU A 17 -9.81 -1.17 -15.43
N ARG A 18 -10.23 -0.28 -16.31
CA ARG A 18 -11.35 -0.48 -17.21
C ARG A 18 -11.16 0.28 -18.52
N VAL A 19 -11.57 -0.33 -19.61
CA VAL A 19 -11.60 0.30 -20.94
C VAL A 19 -12.90 -0.03 -21.65
N SER A 20 -13.45 0.95 -22.36
CA SER A 20 -14.49 0.73 -23.37
C SER A 20 -14.10 1.39 -24.69
N VAL A 21 -14.45 0.74 -25.78
CA VAL A 21 -14.21 1.21 -27.15
C VAL A 21 -15.51 1.18 -27.92
N ASP A 22 -16.03 2.35 -28.25
CA ASP A 22 -17.32 2.52 -28.88
C ASP A 22 -17.16 3.14 -30.29
N LYS A 23 -17.85 2.58 -31.28
CA LYS A 23 -17.99 3.21 -32.58
C LYS A 23 -19.17 4.17 -32.57
N ARG A 24 -18.96 5.37 -33.08
CA ARG A 24 -20.04 6.32 -33.37
C ARG A 24 -20.02 6.70 -34.83
N PHE A 25 -21.14 6.38 -35.49
CA PHE A 25 -21.36 6.72 -36.90
C PHE A 25 -21.20 8.23 -37.14
N PRO A 26 -20.62 8.69 -38.28
CA PRO A 26 -20.15 7.85 -39.39
C PRO A 26 -18.73 7.30 -39.26
N ASP A 27 -17.79 7.97 -38.53
CA ASP A 27 -16.36 7.73 -38.65
C ASP A 27 -15.59 7.95 -37.34
N LYS A 28 -16.29 8.00 -36.20
CA LYS A 28 -15.67 8.27 -34.90
C LYS A 28 -15.51 7.01 -34.04
N ILE A 29 -14.41 6.95 -33.31
CA ILE A 29 -14.16 5.95 -32.30
C ILE A 29 -13.94 6.68 -30.98
N PHE A 30 -14.67 6.27 -29.93
CA PHE A 30 -14.52 6.77 -28.58
C PHE A 30 -13.86 5.68 -27.75
N ILE A 31 -12.74 6.03 -27.09
CA ILE A 31 -12.04 5.17 -26.14
C ILE A 31 -12.17 5.84 -24.78
N SER A 32 -12.80 5.13 -23.86
CA SER A 32 -12.87 5.55 -22.45
C SER A 32 -11.96 4.64 -21.62
N VAL A 33 -11.06 5.23 -20.87
CA VAL A 33 -10.09 4.52 -20.02
C VAL A 33 -10.26 4.99 -18.60
N LYS A 34 -10.36 4.05 -17.66
CA LYS A 34 -10.23 4.30 -16.24
C LYS A 34 -8.91 3.69 -15.77
N GLU A 35 -8.01 4.53 -15.27
CA GLU A 35 -6.75 4.10 -14.71
C GLU A 35 -6.94 3.59 -13.27
N ARG A 36 -6.06 2.67 -12.84
CA ARG A 36 -6.02 2.20 -11.45
C ARG A 36 -5.50 3.31 -10.55
N THR A 37 -6.12 3.42 -9.39
CA THR A 37 -5.65 4.34 -8.34
C THR A 37 -4.74 3.59 -7.38
N PRO A 38 -3.48 4.02 -7.20
CA PRO A 38 -2.58 3.39 -6.25
C PRO A 38 -3.06 3.68 -4.81
N VAL A 39 -3.15 2.64 -4.00
CA VAL A 39 -3.45 2.70 -2.57
C VAL A 39 -2.18 2.53 -1.75
N ALA A 40 -1.30 1.66 -2.19
CA ALA A 40 0.00 1.39 -1.60
C ALA A 40 1.04 1.16 -2.69
N LYS A 41 2.31 1.17 -2.30
CA LYS A 41 3.44 0.81 -3.16
C LYS A 41 4.34 -0.19 -2.45
N THR A 42 5.02 -1.02 -3.22
CA THR A 42 6.05 -1.94 -2.73
C THR A 42 7.27 -1.87 -3.62
N ILE A 43 8.44 -2.21 -3.08
CA ILE A 43 9.69 -2.26 -3.82
C ILE A 43 10.11 -3.72 -3.92
N LEU A 44 10.29 -4.20 -5.12
CA LEU A 44 10.69 -5.56 -5.42
C LEU A 44 12.03 -5.57 -6.15
N SER A 45 12.85 -6.58 -5.87
CA SER A 45 14.06 -6.83 -6.64
C SER A 45 13.72 -7.77 -7.79
N VAL A 46 13.88 -7.29 -9.01
CA VAL A 46 13.67 -8.07 -10.24
C VAL A 46 15.00 -8.09 -10.99
N ASN A 47 15.63 -9.27 -11.12
CA ASN A 47 16.93 -9.43 -11.77
C ASN A 47 18.03 -8.50 -11.20
N GLY A 48 18.03 -8.28 -9.89
CA GLY A 48 18.98 -7.41 -9.20
C GLY A 48 18.70 -5.90 -9.30
N VAL A 49 17.61 -5.52 -9.95
CA VAL A 49 17.16 -4.13 -10.05
C VAL A 49 15.93 -3.91 -9.15
N SER A 50 15.97 -2.87 -8.32
CA SER A 50 14.81 -2.48 -7.50
C SER A 50 13.76 -1.84 -8.39
N LYS A 51 12.55 -2.42 -8.37
CA LYS A 51 11.39 -1.91 -9.10
C LYS A 51 10.29 -1.52 -8.12
N SER A 52 9.76 -0.30 -8.26
CA SER A 52 8.57 0.13 -7.54
C SER A 52 7.32 -0.39 -8.26
N VAL A 53 6.43 -1.00 -7.50
CA VAL A 53 5.17 -1.55 -7.98
C VAL A 53 4.04 -0.98 -7.14
N GLN A 54 2.98 -0.55 -7.80
CA GLN A 54 1.78 0.00 -7.16
C GLN A 54 0.78 -1.11 -6.87
N ILE A 55 -0.04 -0.89 -5.86
CA ILE A 55 -1.09 -1.81 -5.42
C ILE A 55 -2.39 -1.02 -5.34
N ASP A 56 -3.45 -1.47 -6.01
CA ASP A 56 -4.77 -0.87 -5.92
C ASP A 56 -5.60 -1.45 -4.77
N GLU A 57 -6.78 -0.91 -4.56
CA GLU A 57 -7.74 -1.35 -3.53
C GLU A 57 -8.16 -2.83 -3.67
N ASN A 58 -8.12 -3.35 -4.91
CA ASN A 58 -8.42 -4.75 -5.21
C ASN A 58 -7.19 -5.68 -5.12
N CYS A 59 -6.09 -5.20 -4.56
CA CYS A 59 -4.82 -5.93 -4.46
C CYS A 59 -4.17 -6.26 -5.81
N VAL A 60 -4.49 -5.52 -6.87
CA VAL A 60 -3.85 -5.70 -8.18
C VAL A 60 -2.53 -4.96 -8.20
N LEU A 61 -1.47 -5.65 -8.64
CA LEU A 61 -0.13 -5.10 -8.81
C LEU A 61 0.01 -4.50 -10.21
N PHE A 62 0.50 -3.27 -10.28
CA PHE A 62 0.69 -2.58 -11.54
C PHE A 62 1.87 -1.59 -11.47
N SER A 63 2.46 -1.29 -12.60
CA SER A 63 3.52 -0.30 -12.72
C SER A 63 3.02 0.93 -13.44
N ILE A 64 3.44 2.10 -12.98
CA ILE A 64 3.19 3.39 -13.63
C ILE A 64 4.54 3.94 -14.05
N GLN A 65 4.60 4.52 -15.24
CA GLN A 65 5.83 5.13 -15.76
C GLN A 65 6.14 6.53 -15.21
N SER A 66 5.37 6.99 -14.22
CA SER A 66 5.52 8.32 -13.64
C SER A 66 6.28 8.29 -12.32
N ASP A 67 7.39 9.00 -12.26
CA ASP A 67 8.19 9.18 -11.03
C ASP A 67 7.46 9.99 -9.95
N SER A 68 6.40 10.72 -10.30
CA SER A 68 5.65 11.55 -9.36
C SER A 68 5.00 10.77 -8.22
N ILE A 69 4.59 9.53 -8.46
CA ILE A 69 3.95 8.66 -7.44
C ILE A 69 4.97 8.10 -6.46
N LEU A 70 6.23 7.95 -6.87
CA LEU A 70 7.31 7.53 -5.96
C LEU A 70 7.54 8.55 -4.84
N GLN A 71 7.28 9.83 -5.11
CA GLN A 71 7.44 10.95 -4.18
C GLN A 71 6.18 11.23 -3.37
N ASP A 72 5.03 10.65 -3.75
CA ASP A 72 3.79 10.85 -2.99
C ASP A 72 3.86 10.12 -1.65
N SER A 73 4.01 10.90 -0.57
CA SER A 73 4.03 10.41 0.81
C SER A 73 2.68 9.93 1.31
N SER A 74 1.60 10.24 0.59
CA SER A 74 0.25 9.75 0.92
C SER A 74 0.03 8.30 0.49
N VAL A 75 0.91 7.76 -0.36
CA VAL A 75 0.91 6.36 -0.78
C VAL A 75 1.95 5.60 0.05
N PRO A 76 1.55 4.82 1.07
CA PRO A 76 2.48 4.16 1.97
C PRO A 76 3.28 3.07 1.26
N LEU A 77 4.53 2.91 1.69
CA LEU A 77 5.37 1.78 1.31
C LEU A 77 5.01 0.57 2.16
N ILE A 78 4.74 -0.56 1.50
CA ILE A 78 4.49 -1.84 2.18
C ILE A 78 5.60 -2.81 1.81
N SER A 79 6.17 -3.46 2.82
CA SER A 79 7.17 -4.53 2.67
C SER A 79 6.69 -5.85 3.25
N GLY A 80 7.41 -6.93 3.02
CA GLY A 80 7.10 -8.25 3.57
C GLY A 80 5.93 -8.97 2.89
N LEU A 81 5.42 -8.45 1.78
CA LEU A 81 4.40 -9.14 1.00
C LEU A 81 4.99 -10.37 0.27
N PRO A 82 4.24 -11.48 0.15
CA PRO A 82 4.73 -12.71 -0.47
C PRO A 82 4.67 -12.62 -2.00
N ILE A 83 5.55 -11.84 -2.58
CA ILE A 83 5.66 -11.66 -4.03
C ILE A 83 6.97 -12.27 -4.48
N GLU A 84 6.91 -13.51 -4.97
CA GLU A 84 8.10 -14.23 -5.43
C GLU A 84 8.42 -13.92 -6.89
N ASN A 85 7.40 -13.99 -7.77
CA ASN A 85 7.52 -13.74 -9.19
C ASN A 85 6.52 -12.67 -9.61
N LEU A 86 7.01 -11.45 -9.83
CA LEU A 86 6.16 -10.35 -10.25
C LEU A 86 5.63 -10.56 -11.66
N GLN A 87 4.31 -10.57 -11.79
CA GLN A 87 3.61 -10.44 -13.05
C GLN A 87 2.71 -9.20 -12.99
N GLU A 88 2.84 -8.34 -13.97
CA GLU A 88 1.99 -7.15 -14.08
C GLU A 88 0.51 -7.55 -14.16
N GLY A 89 -0.33 -6.93 -13.33
CA GLY A 89 -1.75 -7.25 -13.23
C GLY A 89 -2.09 -8.43 -12.32
N MET A 90 -1.10 -9.09 -11.71
CA MET A 90 -1.37 -10.15 -10.72
C MET A 90 -2.02 -9.57 -9.46
N ARG A 91 -2.71 -10.41 -8.71
CA ARG A 91 -3.34 -10.04 -7.44
C ARG A 91 -2.61 -10.66 -6.26
N LEU A 92 -2.49 -9.90 -5.18
CA LEU A 92 -2.10 -10.42 -3.88
C LEU A 92 -3.17 -11.38 -3.33
N PRO A 93 -2.79 -12.30 -2.42
CA PRO A 93 -3.75 -13.12 -1.70
C PRO A 93 -4.87 -12.31 -1.06
N ALA A 94 -6.10 -12.86 -1.08
CA ALA A 94 -7.31 -12.17 -0.63
C ALA A 94 -7.25 -11.66 0.82
N LYS A 95 -6.44 -12.28 1.68
CA LYS A 95 -6.23 -11.85 3.07
C LYS A 95 -5.69 -10.43 3.21
N TYR A 96 -5.00 -9.88 2.20
CA TYR A 96 -4.46 -8.52 2.21
C TYR A 96 -5.46 -7.47 1.74
N ARG A 97 -6.62 -7.87 1.23
CA ARG A 97 -7.64 -6.95 0.74
C ARG A 97 -8.14 -6.02 1.85
N VAL A 98 -8.36 -6.56 3.05
CA VAL A 98 -8.79 -5.77 4.21
C VAL A 98 -7.76 -4.68 4.54
N LEU A 99 -6.46 -4.99 4.47
CA LEU A 99 -5.40 -4.00 4.67
C LEU A 99 -5.45 -2.88 3.62
N MET A 100 -5.64 -3.22 2.34
CA MET A 100 -5.75 -2.22 1.26
C MET A 100 -6.99 -1.35 1.42
N GLU A 101 -8.13 -1.92 1.79
CA GLU A 101 -9.37 -1.19 2.07
C GLU A 101 -9.20 -0.23 3.26
N GLN A 102 -8.52 -0.66 4.33
CA GLN A 102 -8.21 0.17 5.49
C GLN A 102 -7.29 1.35 5.14
N ILE A 103 -6.24 1.11 4.37
CA ILE A 103 -5.34 2.16 3.89
C ILE A 103 -6.10 3.17 3.03
N SER A 104 -6.92 2.70 2.09
CA SER A 104 -7.76 3.55 1.24
C SER A 104 -8.71 4.43 2.07
N ALA A 105 -9.38 3.84 3.06
CA ALA A 105 -10.27 4.58 3.97
C ALA A 105 -9.54 5.67 4.75
N ILE A 106 -8.37 5.38 5.31
CA ILE A 106 -7.57 6.34 6.08
C ILE A 106 -7.06 7.47 5.18
N ARG A 107 -6.61 7.18 3.97
CA ARG A 107 -6.18 8.20 2.99
C ARG A 107 -7.31 9.17 2.64
N ASN A 108 -8.54 8.68 2.51
CA ASN A 108 -9.71 9.50 2.23
C ASN A 108 -10.08 10.42 3.40
N LEU A 109 -9.74 10.03 4.64
CA LEU A 109 -9.94 10.86 5.82
C LEU A 109 -8.85 11.93 5.97
N SER A 110 -7.58 11.52 5.91
CA SER A 110 -6.45 12.44 6.04
C SER A 110 -5.15 11.82 5.53
N GLN A 111 -4.46 12.54 4.65
CA GLN A 111 -3.15 12.13 4.13
C GLN A 111 -2.02 12.21 5.18
N LYS A 112 -2.22 12.98 6.28
CA LYS A 112 -1.19 13.21 7.31
C LYS A 112 -0.70 11.92 7.99
N TYR A 113 -1.55 10.91 8.10
CA TYR A 113 -1.18 9.66 8.79
C TYR A 113 -0.07 8.91 8.05
N PHE A 114 -0.18 8.78 6.74
CA PHE A 114 0.83 8.08 5.95
C PHE A 114 2.08 8.92 5.67
N ALA A 115 1.98 10.25 5.75
CA ALA A 115 3.16 11.11 5.79
C ALA A 115 4.01 10.90 7.06
N ALA A 116 3.40 10.46 8.15
CA ALA A 116 4.07 10.14 9.41
C ALA A 116 4.65 8.72 9.47
N ILE A 117 4.36 7.87 8.47
CA ILE A 117 4.81 6.47 8.40
C ILE A 117 5.68 6.30 7.16
N SER A 118 6.94 5.89 7.34
CA SER A 118 7.84 5.61 6.22
C SER A 118 7.60 4.25 5.58
N GLU A 119 7.21 3.26 6.39
CA GLU A 119 7.01 1.88 5.92
C GLU A 119 6.01 1.13 6.80
N ILE A 120 5.20 0.29 6.18
CA ILE A 120 4.34 -0.71 6.80
C ILE A 120 4.91 -2.08 6.43
N GLN A 121 5.47 -2.79 7.40
CA GLN A 121 5.98 -4.14 7.16
C GLN A 121 4.92 -5.18 7.53
N VAL A 122 4.62 -6.08 6.61
CA VAL A 122 3.81 -7.27 6.86
C VAL A 122 4.71 -8.37 7.38
N VAL A 123 4.38 -8.88 8.57
CA VAL A 123 5.11 -9.98 9.21
C VAL A 123 4.22 -11.21 9.23
N PRO A 124 4.53 -12.25 8.43
CA PRO A 124 3.75 -13.48 8.42
C PRO A 124 3.75 -14.16 9.79
N LYS A 125 2.62 -14.74 10.15
CA LYS A 125 2.40 -15.54 11.35
C LYS A 125 1.87 -16.92 10.99
N GLU A 126 1.77 -17.79 11.98
CA GLU A 126 1.20 -19.13 11.82
C GLU A 126 -0.23 -19.08 11.28
N TYR A 127 -0.64 -20.15 10.63
CA TYR A 127 -1.99 -20.36 10.07
C TYR A 127 -2.45 -19.29 9.06
N GLY A 128 -1.49 -18.72 8.31
CA GLY A 128 -1.80 -17.72 7.28
C GLY A 128 -2.16 -16.34 7.82
N ASN A 129 -1.98 -16.10 9.11
CA ASN A 129 -2.12 -14.80 9.74
C ASN A 129 -0.93 -13.89 9.42
N TYR A 130 -1.05 -12.61 9.75
CA TYR A 130 0.03 -11.64 9.73
C TYR A 130 -0.19 -10.57 10.79
N GLU A 131 0.88 -9.91 11.16
CA GLU A 131 0.90 -8.70 11.98
C GLU A 131 1.59 -7.59 11.19
N LEU A 132 1.45 -6.35 11.65
CA LEU A 132 2.08 -5.20 11.05
C LEU A 132 3.15 -4.61 11.97
N VAL A 133 4.25 -4.19 11.38
CA VAL A 133 5.25 -3.35 12.01
C VAL A 133 5.27 -2.02 11.27
N LEU A 134 5.01 -0.92 11.99
CA LEU A 134 5.00 0.42 11.44
C LEU A 134 6.34 1.11 11.77
N TYR A 135 6.91 1.78 10.77
CA TYR A 135 8.12 2.57 10.92
C TYR A 135 7.78 4.05 10.77
N PRO A 136 7.72 4.82 11.87
CA PRO A 136 7.47 6.24 11.82
C PRO A 136 8.57 7.01 11.08
N THR A 137 8.22 8.09 10.39
CA THR A 137 9.16 8.90 9.61
C THR A 137 10.14 9.67 10.50
N GLN A 138 9.66 10.16 11.66
CA GLN A 138 10.43 11.06 12.54
C GLN A 138 11.06 10.38 13.74
N ALA A 139 10.82 9.09 13.95
CA ALA A 139 11.35 8.36 15.10
C ALA A 139 12.06 7.09 14.66
N LYS A 140 13.20 6.79 15.27
CA LYS A 140 13.94 5.53 15.06
C LYS A 140 13.37 4.39 15.92
N VAL A 141 12.06 4.28 15.95
CA VAL A 141 11.31 3.33 16.76
C VAL A 141 10.45 2.49 15.81
N ARG A 142 10.41 1.19 15.99
CA ARG A 142 9.45 0.34 15.31
C ARG A 142 8.24 0.10 16.20
N VAL A 143 7.05 0.13 15.61
CA VAL A 143 5.80 -0.04 16.33
C VAL A 143 5.14 -1.34 15.91
N LEU A 144 5.00 -2.27 16.85
CA LEU A 144 4.31 -3.53 16.62
C LEU A 144 2.80 -3.32 16.79
N THR A 145 2.03 -3.68 15.78
CA THR A 145 0.57 -3.65 15.82
C THR A 145 -0.02 -4.99 15.40
N ASP A 146 -1.30 -5.19 15.64
CA ASP A 146 -2.01 -6.30 15.02
C ASP A 146 -2.23 -6.04 13.51
N ARG A 147 -2.96 -6.93 12.83
CA ARG A 147 -3.24 -6.79 11.39
C ARG A 147 -4.26 -5.70 11.05
N SER A 148 -4.92 -5.10 12.03
CA SER A 148 -5.92 -4.06 11.82
C SER A 148 -5.28 -2.67 11.81
N LEU A 149 -5.33 -2.00 10.67
CA LEU A 149 -4.88 -0.64 10.51
C LEU A 149 -6.09 0.30 10.52
N THR A 150 -6.34 0.96 11.66
CA THR A 150 -7.46 1.89 11.84
C THR A 150 -6.95 3.30 12.10
N GLU A 151 -7.81 4.32 11.87
CA GLU A 151 -7.47 5.70 12.20
C GLU A 151 -7.18 5.87 13.69
N ASP A 152 -7.99 5.23 14.56
CA ASP A 152 -7.80 5.30 16.00
C ASP A 152 -6.48 4.67 16.45
N ALA A 153 -6.08 3.54 15.85
CA ALA A 153 -4.79 2.91 16.10
C ALA A 153 -3.63 3.84 15.71
N LEU A 154 -3.73 4.55 14.59
CA LEU A 154 -2.70 5.52 14.16
C LEU A 154 -2.65 6.75 15.06
N LYS A 155 -3.79 7.28 15.47
CA LYS A 155 -3.86 8.38 16.47
C LYS A 155 -3.21 7.96 17.78
N TYR A 156 -3.55 6.77 18.29
CA TYR A 156 -2.98 6.22 19.49
C TYR A 156 -1.47 6.05 19.38
N MET A 157 -0.99 5.49 18.28
CA MET A 157 0.44 5.38 18.00
C MET A 157 1.15 6.74 18.08
N MET A 158 0.59 7.79 17.47
CA MET A 158 1.20 9.12 17.45
C MET A 158 1.32 9.69 18.88
N VAL A 159 0.25 9.58 19.68
CA VAL A 159 0.26 10.03 21.08
C VAL A 159 1.29 9.25 21.92
N VAL A 160 1.31 7.92 21.76
CA VAL A 160 2.27 7.05 22.48
C VAL A 160 3.71 7.40 22.12
N LEU A 161 4.01 7.62 20.84
CA LEU A 161 5.36 7.99 20.41
C LEU A 161 5.80 9.34 20.97
N ASP A 162 4.93 10.33 21.04
CA ASP A 162 5.23 11.63 21.64
C ASP A 162 5.57 11.49 23.12
N VAL A 163 4.79 10.69 23.85
CA VAL A 163 5.02 10.46 25.29
C VAL A 163 6.30 9.65 25.51
N VAL A 164 6.47 8.54 24.80
CA VAL A 164 7.60 7.63 24.97
C VAL A 164 8.92 8.33 24.60
N ASN A 165 8.98 9.05 23.51
CA ASN A 165 10.16 9.82 23.10
C ASN A 165 10.54 10.90 24.12
N SER A 166 9.58 11.43 24.88
CA SER A 166 9.81 12.44 25.91
C SER A 166 10.37 11.85 27.22
N ILE A 167 9.99 10.61 27.53
CA ILE A 167 10.36 9.94 28.78
C ILE A 167 11.60 9.07 28.60
N GLU A 168 11.68 8.33 27.51
CA GLU A 168 12.72 7.32 27.26
C GLU A 168 13.29 7.50 25.84
N PRO A 169 14.29 8.37 25.65
CA PRO A 169 14.85 8.67 24.33
C PRO A 169 15.56 7.48 23.65
N ASP A 170 15.90 6.43 24.41
CA ASP A 170 16.60 5.24 23.92
C ASP A 170 15.64 4.10 23.49
N VAL A 171 14.34 4.36 23.43
CA VAL A 171 13.36 3.37 22.97
C VAL A 171 13.59 3.04 21.51
N VAL A 172 13.59 1.75 21.19
CA VAL A 172 13.74 1.21 19.82
C VAL A 172 12.52 0.46 19.33
N GLU A 173 11.63 0.08 20.25
CA GLU A 173 10.42 -0.68 19.91
C GLU A 173 9.28 -0.34 20.87
N VAL A 174 8.08 -0.19 20.34
CA VAL A 174 6.83 -0.02 21.07
C VAL A 174 5.85 -1.10 20.61
N ASP A 175 5.22 -1.80 21.54
CA ASP A 175 4.26 -2.85 21.26
C ASP A 175 2.84 -2.40 21.63
N LEU A 176 1.99 -2.26 20.62
CA LEU A 176 0.58 -1.84 20.71
C LEU A 176 -0.41 -2.98 20.47
N ARG A 177 0.05 -4.23 20.39
CA ARG A 177 -0.81 -5.39 20.08
C ARG A 177 -1.73 -5.79 21.23
N TYR A 178 -1.41 -5.35 22.44
CA TYR A 178 -2.11 -5.73 23.67
C TYR A 178 -2.67 -4.50 24.39
N ASP A 179 -3.59 -4.71 25.32
CA ASP A 179 -4.22 -3.64 26.10
C ASP A 179 -3.20 -2.84 26.96
N SER A 180 -2.10 -3.46 27.33
CA SER A 180 -1.02 -2.79 28.06
C SER A 180 0.10 -2.39 27.10
N LEU A 181 0.44 -1.10 27.12
CA LEU A 181 1.60 -0.58 26.41
C LEU A 181 2.90 -1.22 26.95
N SER A 182 3.71 -1.76 26.08
CA SER A 182 5.08 -2.17 26.40
C SER A 182 6.07 -1.55 25.41
N TYR A 183 7.29 -1.30 25.89
CA TYR A 183 8.36 -0.78 25.05
C TYR A 183 9.70 -1.41 25.42
N ARG A 184 10.64 -1.35 24.48
CA ARG A 184 12.00 -1.84 24.66
C ARG A 184 13.00 -0.75 24.31
N CYS A 185 13.95 -0.53 25.22
CA CYS A 185 15.12 0.32 25.01
C CYS A 185 16.30 -0.49 24.43
N ARG A 186 17.31 0.23 23.95
CA ARG A 186 18.58 -0.36 23.50
C ARG A 186 19.30 -1.10 24.62
#